data_6dabdd08f4be8efd19ed3af56eb8de39
#
_entry.id   6dabdd08f4be8efd19ed3af56eb8de39
#
_cell.length_a   1.000
_cell.length_b   1.000
_cell.length_c   1.000
_cell.angle_alpha   90.00
_cell.angle_beta   90.00
_cell.angle_gamma   90.00
#
_symmetry.space_group_name_H-M   'P 1'
#
loop_
_entity.id
_entity.type
_entity.pdbx_description
1 polymer ?
#
loop_
_entity_poly.entity_id
_entity_poly.type
_entity_poly.pdbx_seq_one_letter_code
_entity_poly.pdbx_strand_id
1 'polypeptide(L)'
;ERSYDRKPARPAEPRPAPSFRDHEFRPAVAPAAIAPAQNEPTTPPENLLAGRNPIREALRAGRDIEKLMILKGELTGSAREIVQMAREMHIVVQEVEKVRLDEIARNHLGMIAIASAYKYSTVEAMLAEAESKGEAPFLILLDGVTDPHNLGAIIRSAECVGAHGVIVPERRSVGLTPAAVKASAGAVEHMKVARVVNLSRTIED
;
A
#
# COMPACT_ATOMS: atom_id res chain seq x y z
N GLU A 1 83.30 12.26 13.33
CA GLU A 1 82.46 13.04 12.41
C GLU A 1 82.16 12.17 11.19
N ARG A 2 80.94 11.53 11.19
CA ARG A 2 80.46 10.78 10.03
C ARG A 2 79.36 11.62 9.37
N SER A 3 79.68 12.22 8.25
CA SER A 3 78.76 12.87 7.37
C SER A 3 77.84 11.87 6.73
N TYR A 4 76.49 12.01 6.98
CA TYR A 4 75.47 11.28 6.30
C TYR A 4 74.98 12.03 5.07
N ASP A 5 75.48 11.65 3.92
CA ASP A 5 74.98 12.11 2.60
C ASP A 5 73.60 11.48 2.35
N ARG A 6 72.54 12.25 2.55
CA ARG A 6 71.18 11.86 2.11
C ARG A 6 70.97 12.28 0.68
N LYS A 7 70.96 11.30 -0.22
CA LYS A 7 70.47 11.51 -1.61
C LYS A 7 69.01 11.96 -1.57
N PRO A 8 68.60 12.96 -2.39
CA PRO A 8 67.20 13.36 -2.47
C PRO A 8 66.35 12.25 -3.09
N ALA A 9 65.20 11.98 -2.51
CA ALA A 9 64.22 11.03 -2.99
C ALA A 9 63.64 11.50 -4.33
N ARG A 10 63.56 10.59 -5.32
CA ARG A 10 62.89 10.86 -6.58
C ARG A 10 61.42 11.18 -6.34
N PRO A 11 60.80 12.13 -7.06
CA PRO A 11 59.39 12.38 -7.02
C PRO A 11 58.62 11.10 -7.46
N ALA A 12 57.60 10.71 -6.71
CA ALA A 12 56.73 9.60 -7.07
C ALA A 12 55.94 9.98 -8.35
N GLU A 13 56.00 9.11 -9.34
CA GLU A 13 55.17 9.24 -10.54
C GLU A 13 53.67 9.13 -10.14
N PRO A 14 52.80 9.97 -10.71
CA PRO A 14 51.36 9.87 -10.43
C PRO A 14 50.82 8.53 -10.94
N ARG A 15 50.13 7.80 -10.06
CA ARG A 15 49.39 6.57 -10.43
C ARG A 15 48.37 6.92 -11.50
N PRO A 16 48.26 6.14 -12.59
CA PRO A 16 47.22 6.35 -13.57
C PRO A 16 45.86 6.18 -12.91
N ALA A 17 44.93 7.08 -13.19
CA ALA A 17 43.54 7.00 -12.78
C ALA A 17 42.92 5.71 -13.34
N PRO A 18 42.02 5.03 -12.60
CA PRO A 18 41.33 3.84 -13.10
C PRO A 18 40.53 4.22 -14.35
N SER A 19 40.90 3.61 -15.49
CA SER A 19 40.17 3.75 -16.74
C SER A 19 38.77 3.13 -16.57
N PHE A 20 37.74 3.94 -16.66
CA PHE A 20 36.38 3.47 -16.93
C PHE A 20 36.35 2.91 -18.35
N ARG A 21 36.85 1.69 -18.56
CA ARG A 21 36.69 0.95 -19.80
C ARG A 21 35.77 -0.22 -19.56
N ASP A 22 34.66 -0.20 -20.29
CA ASP A 22 33.92 -1.34 -20.79
C ASP A 22 33.22 -2.20 -19.72
N HIS A 23 32.27 -1.62 -18.98
CA HIS A 23 31.08 -2.39 -18.69
C HIS A 23 30.26 -2.47 -19.97
N GLU A 24 30.48 -3.49 -20.77
CA GLU A 24 29.54 -3.92 -21.80
C GLU A 24 28.15 -3.98 -21.15
N PHE A 25 27.28 -3.08 -21.59
CA PHE A 25 25.87 -3.08 -21.25
C PHE A 25 25.28 -4.37 -21.85
N ARG A 26 25.26 -5.46 -21.07
CA ARG A 26 24.49 -6.64 -21.45
C ARG A 26 23.03 -6.19 -21.51
N PRO A 27 22.39 -6.25 -22.69
CA PRO A 27 20.97 -5.94 -22.77
C PRO A 27 20.24 -6.92 -21.82
N ALA A 28 19.39 -6.34 -20.96
CA ALA A 28 18.53 -7.12 -20.07
C ALA A 28 17.86 -8.23 -20.91
N VAL A 29 18.00 -9.46 -20.44
CA VAL A 29 17.29 -10.60 -20.98
C VAL A 29 15.83 -10.20 -21.14
N ALA A 30 15.31 -10.28 -22.35
CA ALA A 30 13.91 -10.03 -22.64
C ALA A 30 13.06 -10.84 -21.64
N PRO A 31 12.00 -10.27 -21.05
CA PRO A 31 11.16 -11.02 -20.15
C PRO A 31 10.63 -12.24 -20.91
N ALA A 32 10.95 -13.44 -20.41
CA ALA A 32 10.42 -14.68 -20.91
C ALA A 32 8.89 -14.52 -21.01
N ALA A 33 8.33 -14.82 -22.16
CA ALA A 33 6.92 -14.83 -22.40
C ALA A 33 6.24 -15.60 -21.26
N ILE A 34 5.45 -14.90 -20.47
CA ILE A 34 4.63 -15.48 -19.41
C ILE A 34 3.65 -16.40 -20.12
N ALA A 35 3.87 -17.70 -20.01
CA ALA A 35 2.90 -18.69 -20.44
C ALA A 35 1.56 -18.37 -19.75
N PRO A 36 0.40 -18.52 -20.44
CA PRO A 36 -0.88 -18.26 -19.81
C PRO A 36 -1.00 -19.16 -18.59
N ALA A 37 -1.15 -18.52 -17.42
CA ALA A 37 -1.36 -19.20 -16.16
C ALA A 37 -2.56 -20.13 -16.31
N GLN A 38 -2.33 -21.41 -16.11
CA GLN A 38 -3.37 -22.43 -16.05
C GLN A 38 -4.34 -22.01 -14.95
N ASN A 39 -5.65 -21.99 -15.28
CA ASN A 39 -6.75 -21.70 -14.38
C ASN A 39 -6.78 -22.75 -13.24
N GLU A 40 -5.99 -22.53 -12.20
CA GLU A 40 -6.30 -23.13 -10.91
C GLU A 40 -7.60 -22.53 -10.39
N PRO A 41 -8.49 -23.28 -9.72
CA PRO A 41 -9.67 -22.74 -9.11
C PRO A 41 -9.19 -21.76 -8.01
N THR A 42 -9.16 -20.47 -8.35
CA THR A 42 -8.78 -19.43 -7.42
C THR A 42 -9.83 -19.39 -6.31
N THR A 43 -9.46 -19.91 -5.16
CA THR A 43 -10.15 -19.60 -3.91
C THR A 43 -10.25 -18.07 -3.85
N PRO A 44 -11.44 -17.49 -3.70
CA PRO A 44 -11.57 -16.04 -3.63
C PRO A 44 -10.67 -15.56 -2.50
N PRO A 45 -9.91 -14.47 -2.71
CA PRO A 45 -9.01 -13.96 -1.70
C PRO A 45 -9.78 -13.75 -0.38
N GLU A 46 -9.18 -14.07 0.74
CA GLU A 46 -9.81 -14.03 2.09
C GLU A 46 -10.45 -12.68 2.43
N ASN A 47 -10.04 -11.62 1.73
CA ASN A 47 -10.59 -10.29 1.88
C ASN A 47 -11.74 -9.96 0.91
N LEU A 48 -12.21 -10.93 0.11
CA LEU A 48 -13.32 -10.74 -0.82
C LEU A 48 -14.62 -11.20 -0.18
N LEU A 49 -15.62 -10.32 -0.15
CA LEU A 49 -16.97 -10.60 0.32
C LEU A 49 -17.93 -10.52 -0.87
N ALA A 50 -18.52 -11.64 -1.26
CA ALA A 50 -19.49 -11.70 -2.35
C ALA A 50 -20.91 -11.91 -1.84
N GLY A 51 -21.87 -11.09 -2.33
CA GLY A 51 -23.27 -11.15 -1.97
C GLY A 51 -23.66 -10.22 -0.83
N ARG A 52 -24.98 -9.99 -0.72
CA ARG A 52 -25.54 -8.96 0.18
C ARG A 52 -25.37 -9.28 1.67
N ASN A 53 -25.58 -10.52 2.07
CA ASN A 53 -25.55 -10.89 3.49
C ASN A 53 -24.14 -10.79 4.10
N PRO A 54 -23.07 -11.37 3.50
CA PRO A 54 -21.71 -11.23 4.02
C PRO A 54 -21.27 -9.77 4.12
N ILE A 55 -21.64 -8.94 3.12
CA ILE A 55 -21.27 -7.52 3.09
C ILE A 55 -21.99 -6.77 4.22
N ARG A 56 -23.30 -7.00 4.40
CA ARG A 56 -24.09 -6.37 5.47
C ARG A 56 -23.54 -6.71 6.85
N GLU A 57 -23.23 -7.98 7.10
CA GLU A 57 -22.67 -8.42 8.38
C GLU A 57 -21.28 -7.83 8.63
N ALA A 58 -20.42 -7.74 7.60
CA ALA A 58 -19.11 -7.11 7.71
C ALA A 58 -19.22 -5.62 8.07
N LEU A 59 -20.14 -4.88 7.43
CA LEU A 59 -20.40 -3.48 7.74
C LEU A 59 -20.93 -3.30 9.17
N ARG A 60 -21.87 -4.15 9.62
CA ARG A 60 -22.38 -4.11 10.99
C ARG A 60 -21.33 -4.44 12.05
N ALA A 61 -20.40 -5.34 11.71
CA ALA A 61 -19.28 -5.69 12.57
C ALA A 61 -18.17 -4.62 12.58
N GLY A 62 -18.31 -3.53 11.83
CA GLY A 62 -17.29 -2.48 11.74
C GLY A 62 -15.99 -2.93 11.06
N ARG A 63 -16.08 -3.94 10.15
CA ARG A 63 -14.91 -4.39 9.40
C ARG A 63 -14.51 -3.34 8.40
N ASP A 64 -13.21 -3.04 8.33
CA ASP A 64 -12.66 -2.11 7.36
C ASP A 64 -12.86 -2.62 5.93
N ILE A 65 -13.60 -1.88 5.12
CA ILE A 65 -13.90 -2.17 3.71
C ILE A 65 -13.18 -1.14 2.84
N GLU A 66 -12.34 -1.62 1.94
CA GLU A 66 -11.61 -0.76 0.99
C GLU A 66 -12.51 -0.22 -0.10
N LYS A 67 -13.40 -1.09 -0.60
CA LYS A 67 -14.27 -0.76 -1.71
C LYS A 67 -15.49 -1.66 -1.75
N LEU A 68 -16.64 -1.07 -2.10
CA LEU A 68 -17.88 -1.77 -2.42
C LEU A 68 -18.18 -1.59 -3.92
N MET A 69 -18.19 -2.69 -4.66
CA MET A 69 -18.63 -2.74 -6.05
C MET A 69 -20.07 -3.20 -6.13
N ILE A 70 -20.87 -2.46 -6.87
CA ILE A 70 -22.30 -2.76 -7.06
C ILE A 70 -22.62 -2.82 -8.55
N LEU A 71 -23.59 -3.65 -8.91
CA LEU A 71 -24.09 -3.72 -10.26
C LEU A 71 -24.75 -2.39 -10.63
N LYS A 72 -24.39 -1.86 -11.81
CA LYS A 72 -25.00 -0.66 -12.37
C LYS A 72 -26.50 -0.88 -12.62
N GLY A 73 -27.33 0.05 -12.15
CA GLY A 73 -28.77 0.01 -12.31
C GLY A 73 -29.53 0.38 -11.04
N GLU A 74 -30.83 0.09 -11.01
CA GLU A 74 -31.68 0.41 -9.86
C GLU A 74 -31.39 -0.48 -8.67
N LEU A 75 -31.06 0.14 -7.53
CA LEU A 75 -30.89 -0.54 -6.27
C LEU A 75 -32.24 -0.75 -5.58
N THR A 76 -32.54 -1.97 -5.22
CA THR A 76 -33.80 -2.34 -4.55
C THR A 76 -33.55 -3.01 -3.20
N GLY A 77 -34.47 -2.83 -2.25
CA GLY A 77 -34.48 -3.54 -0.97
C GLY A 77 -33.16 -3.44 -0.21
N SER A 78 -32.64 -4.60 0.22
CA SER A 78 -31.41 -4.69 1.04
C SER A 78 -30.15 -4.14 0.36
N ALA A 79 -30.12 -4.06 -0.97
CA ALA A 79 -28.96 -3.47 -1.67
C ALA A 79 -28.87 -1.96 -1.40
N ARG A 80 -30.01 -1.25 -1.36
CA ARG A 80 -30.05 0.19 -1.04
C ARG A 80 -29.59 0.44 0.41
N GLU A 81 -30.05 -0.38 1.35
CA GLU A 81 -29.60 -0.30 2.76
C GLU A 81 -28.07 -0.45 2.88
N ILE A 82 -27.51 -1.47 2.24
CA ILE A 82 -26.06 -1.73 2.28
C ILE A 82 -25.26 -0.57 1.69
N VAL A 83 -25.71 0.00 0.56
CA VAL A 83 -25.05 1.16 -0.06
C VAL A 83 -25.14 2.39 0.83
N GLN A 84 -26.25 2.59 1.51
CA GLN A 84 -26.41 3.69 2.47
C GLN A 84 -25.43 3.53 3.65
N MET A 85 -25.39 2.35 4.28
CA MET A 85 -24.43 2.04 5.34
C MET A 85 -22.98 2.27 4.89
N ALA A 86 -22.62 1.80 3.69
CA ALA A 86 -21.28 1.99 3.14
C ALA A 86 -20.94 3.48 2.95
N ARG A 87 -21.90 4.31 2.51
CA ARG A 87 -21.72 5.75 2.37
C ARG A 87 -21.58 6.47 3.71
N GLU A 88 -22.34 6.07 4.72
CA GLU A 88 -22.22 6.60 6.08
C GLU A 88 -20.86 6.28 6.71
N MET A 89 -20.30 5.12 6.36
CA MET A 89 -18.93 4.70 6.75
C MET A 89 -17.84 5.23 5.82
N HIS A 90 -18.15 6.16 4.90
CA HIS A 90 -17.23 6.74 3.91
C HIS A 90 -16.55 5.72 3.00
N ILE A 91 -17.12 4.53 2.83
CA ILE A 91 -16.58 3.50 1.94
C ILE A 91 -16.79 3.89 0.48
N VAL A 92 -15.75 3.70 -0.35
CA VAL A 92 -15.82 3.97 -1.78
C VAL A 92 -16.80 2.99 -2.44
N VAL A 93 -17.92 3.52 -2.98
CA VAL A 93 -18.90 2.73 -3.74
C VAL A 93 -18.68 2.96 -5.23
N GLN A 94 -18.47 1.87 -5.97
CA GLN A 94 -18.25 1.88 -7.40
C GLN A 94 -19.34 1.09 -8.12
N GLU A 95 -20.02 1.73 -9.07
CA GLU A 95 -20.94 1.05 -9.98
C GLU A 95 -20.16 0.40 -11.12
N VAL A 96 -20.42 -0.87 -11.37
CA VAL A 96 -19.74 -1.66 -12.41
C VAL A 96 -20.73 -2.49 -13.21
N GLU A 97 -20.34 -2.85 -14.41
CA GLU A 97 -21.10 -3.77 -15.26
C GLU A 97 -21.06 -5.21 -14.69
N LYS A 98 -22.08 -6.01 -15.02
CA LYS A 98 -22.19 -7.40 -14.53
C LYS A 98 -20.97 -8.24 -14.85
N VAL A 99 -20.43 -8.11 -16.05
CA VAL A 99 -19.24 -8.84 -16.51
C VAL A 99 -18.08 -8.66 -15.55
N ARG A 100 -17.88 -7.44 -15.04
CA ARG A 100 -16.79 -7.16 -14.08
C ARG A 100 -16.97 -7.85 -12.75
N LEU A 101 -18.20 -7.98 -12.26
CA LEU A 101 -18.48 -8.72 -11.03
C LEU A 101 -18.31 -10.23 -11.24
N ASP A 102 -18.77 -10.77 -12.38
CA ASP A 102 -18.66 -12.19 -12.72
C ASP A 102 -17.19 -12.64 -12.86
N GLU A 103 -16.29 -11.75 -13.30
CA GLU A 103 -14.85 -11.99 -13.37
C GLU A 103 -14.20 -12.13 -11.98
N ILE A 104 -14.71 -11.41 -10.98
CA ILE A 104 -14.11 -11.35 -9.64
C ILE A 104 -14.66 -12.48 -8.76
N ALA A 105 -15.96 -12.72 -8.77
CA ALA A 105 -16.56 -13.75 -7.94
C ALA A 105 -17.87 -14.30 -8.54
N ARG A 106 -18.09 -15.58 -8.32
CA ARG A 106 -19.40 -16.21 -8.57
C ARG A 106 -20.36 -15.93 -7.42
N ASN A 107 -21.66 -15.99 -7.68
CA ASN A 107 -22.72 -15.82 -6.65
C ASN A 107 -22.72 -14.47 -5.93
N HIS A 108 -22.24 -13.42 -6.59
CA HIS A 108 -22.10 -12.07 -6.01
C HIS A 108 -23.44 -11.35 -5.78
N LEU A 109 -24.56 -11.83 -6.34
CA LEU A 109 -25.89 -11.23 -6.20
C LEU A 109 -25.93 -9.71 -6.46
N GLY A 110 -25.08 -9.24 -7.39
CA GLY A 110 -24.93 -7.83 -7.76
C GLY A 110 -24.05 -7.00 -6.85
N MET A 111 -23.34 -7.59 -5.88
CA MET A 111 -22.52 -6.86 -4.92
C MET A 111 -21.26 -7.64 -4.53
N ILE A 112 -20.11 -6.96 -4.53
CA ILE A 112 -18.83 -7.47 -4.04
C ILE A 112 -18.17 -6.38 -3.20
N ALA A 113 -17.70 -6.72 -2.00
CA ALA A 113 -16.86 -5.84 -1.20
C ALA A 113 -15.46 -6.42 -1.07
N ILE A 114 -14.48 -5.53 -1.09
CA ILE A 114 -13.08 -5.84 -0.80
C ILE A 114 -12.78 -5.28 0.58
N ALA A 115 -12.57 -6.16 1.56
CA ALA A 115 -12.19 -5.79 2.91
C ALA A 115 -10.69 -5.45 2.96
N SER A 116 -10.30 -4.63 3.93
CA SER A 116 -8.88 -4.42 4.22
C SER A 116 -8.24 -5.73 4.68
N ALA A 117 -7.01 -5.96 4.27
CA ALA A 117 -6.21 -7.08 4.74
C ALA A 117 -5.63 -6.81 6.14
N TYR A 118 -5.67 -5.57 6.60
CA TYR A 118 -5.19 -5.13 7.89
C TYR A 118 -6.05 -4.00 8.46
N LYS A 119 -6.09 -3.86 9.78
CA LYS A 119 -6.91 -2.83 10.45
C LYS A 119 -6.26 -1.46 10.35
N TYR A 120 -7.04 -0.45 9.94
CA TYR A 120 -6.59 0.94 9.98
C TYR A 120 -6.57 1.49 11.42
N SER A 121 -5.63 2.38 11.65
CA SER A 121 -5.51 3.20 12.84
C SER A 121 -6.12 4.59 12.60
N THR A 122 -6.00 5.47 13.59
CA THR A 122 -6.41 6.87 13.48
C THR A 122 -5.21 7.80 13.63
N VAL A 123 -5.34 9.03 13.13
CA VAL A 123 -4.29 10.06 13.26
C VAL A 123 -4.04 10.39 14.74
N GLU A 124 -5.10 10.46 15.52
CA GLU A 124 -5.05 10.73 16.97
C GLU A 124 -4.24 9.63 17.71
N ALA A 125 -4.40 8.37 17.31
CA ALA A 125 -3.63 7.26 17.88
C ALA A 125 -2.14 7.34 17.55
N MET A 126 -1.78 7.91 16.38
CA MET A 126 -0.38 8.16 16.01
C MET A 126 0.22 9.30 16.82
N LEU A 127 -0.53 10.39 16.99
CA LEU A 127 -0.10 11.54 17.79
C LEU A 127 0.06 11.16 19.27
N ALA A 128 -0.89 10.41 19.83
CA ALA A 128 -0.83 9.91 21.20
C ALA A 128 0.38 8.97 21.42
N GLU A 129 0.78 8.20 20.41
CA GLU A 129 2.01 7.38 20.51
C GLU A 129 3.26 8.24 20.57
N ALA A 130 3.39 9.26 19.72
CA ALA A 130 4.51 10.20 19.75
C ALA A 130 4.61 10.90 21.11
N GLU A 131 3.47 11.37 21.63
CA GLU A 131 3.40 12.00 22.96
C GLU A 131 3.82 11.04 24.06
N SER A 132 3.36 9.78 24.04
CA SER A 132 3.71 8.77 25.04
C SER A 132 5.20 8.44 25.05
N LYS A 133 5.89 8.58 23.92
CA LYS A 133 7.34 8.42 23.78
C LYS A 133 8.13 9.69 24.09
N GLY A 134 7.47 10.83 24.28
CA GLY A 134 8.11 12.13 24.44
C GLY A 134 8.82 12.62 23.18
N GLU A 135 8.35 12.19 22.01
CA GLU A 135 8.95 12.48 20.70
C GLU A 135 8.09 13.46 19.91
N ALA A 136 8.71 14.25 19.04
CA ALA A 136 7.98 15.07 18.09
C ALA A 136 7.25 14.15 17.07
N PRO A 137 5.97 14.40 16.76
CA PRO A 137 5.24 13.58 15.79
C PRO A 137 5.93 13.57 14.42
N PHE A 138 6.24 12.37 13.92
CA PHE A 138 6.74 12.15 12.57
C PHE A 138 5.75 11.31 11.79
N LEU A 139 4.96 11.96 10.94
CA LEU A 139 3.91 11.35 10.12
C LEU A 139 4.25 11.48 8.64
N ILE A 140 3.99 10.42 7.87
CA ILE A 140 4.21 10.38 6.43
C ILE A 140 2.84 10.41 5.74
N LEU A 141 2.57 11.47 4.99
CA LEU A 141 1.34 11.63 4.24
C LEU A 141 1.59 11.27 2.76
N LEU A 142 0.75 10.40 2.23
CA LEU A 142 0.87 9.92 0.84
C LEU A 142 -0.31 10.45 0.03
N ASP A 143 -0.03 11.15 -1.05
CA ASP A 143 -1.05 11.57 -2.01
C ASP A 143 -0.88 10.82 -3.33
N GLY A 144 -1.96 10.16 -3.78
CA GLY A 144 -2.02 9.52 -5.09
C GLY A 144 -1.18 8.24 -5.28
N VAL A 145 -0.77 7.57 -4.22
CA VAL A 145 -0.09 6.26 -4.32
C VAL A 145 -1.12 5.18 -4.67
N THR A 146 -1.04 4.65 -5.90
CA THR A 146 -2.02 3.69 -6.43
C THR A 146 -1.50 2.27 -6.55
N ASP A 147 -0.18 2.07 -6.51
CA ASP A 147 0.44 0.75 -6.55
C ASP A 147 0.63 0.17 -5.14
N PRO A 148 0.10 -1.04 -4.87
CA PRO A 148 0.23 -1.68 -3.57
C PRO A 148 1.67 -2.03 -3.19
N HIS A 149 2.55 -2.32 -4.15
CA HIS A 149 3.96 -2.61 -3.86
C HIS A 149 4.69 -1.34 -3.39
N ASN A 150 4.38 -0.19 -3.99
CA ASN A 150 4.92 1.09 -3.56
C ASN A 150 4.42 1.45 -2.16
N LEU A 151 3.14 1.28 -1.87
CA LEU A 151 2.60 1.51 -0.52
C LEU A 151 3.32 0.64 0.51
N GLY A 152 3.45 -0.66 0.27
CA GLY A 152 4.15 -1.58 1.16
C GLY A 152 5.63 -1.20 1.38
N ALA A 153 6.34 -0.81 0.32
CA ALA A 153 7.72 -0.35 0.41
C ALA A 153 7.86 0.94 1.24
N ILE A 154 6.93 1.88 1.09
CA ILE A 154 6.90 3.12 1.88
C ILE A 154 6.63 2.81 3.35
N ILE A 155 5.65 1.95 3.67
CA ILE A 155 5.36 1.52 5.05
C ILE A 155 6.60 0.92 5.71
N ARG A 156 7.33 0.04 4.99
CA ARG A 156 8.57 -0.53 5.49
C ARG A 156 9.65 0.53 5.74
N SER A 157 9.80 1.49 4.82
CA SER A 157 10.77 2.57 4.98
C SER A 157 10.40 3.49 6.13
N ALA A 158 9.11 3.80 6.30
CA ALA A 158 8.57 4.59 7.41
C ALA A 158 8.88 3.95 8.77
N GLU A 159 8.70 2.65 8.89
CA GLU A 159 9.04 1.89 10.10
C GLU A 159 10.53 1.97 10.40
N CYS A 160 11.41 1.74 9.40
CA CYS A 160 12.85 1.80 9.57
C CYS A 160 13.37 3.18 10.01
N VAL A 161 12.71 4.27 9.65
CA VAL A 161 13.11 5.63 10.04
C VAL A 161 12.42 6.13 11.31
N GLY A 162 11.62 5.28 11.97
CA GLY A 162 10.93 5.60 13.22
C GLY A 162 9.75 6.56 13.05
N ALA A 163 9.06 6.54 11.91
CA ALA A 163 7.83 7.30 11.77
C ALA A 163 6.73 6.75 12.68
N HIS A 164 5.85 7.62 13.20
CA HIS A 164 4.73 7.24 14.06
C HIS A 164 3.50 6.77 13.28
N GLY A 165 3.46 7.02 11.97
CA GLY A 165 2.39 6.54 11.13
C GLY A 165 2.47 6.99 9.69
N VAL A 166 1.70 6.30 8.85
CA VAL A 166 1.50 6.60 7.44
C VAL A 166 0.03 6.93 7.22
N ILE A 167 -0.25 8.05 6.54
CA ILE A 167 -1.61 8.53 6.27
C ILE A 167 -1.86 8.45 4.76
N VAL A 168 -2.96 7.81 4.38
CA VAL A 168 -3.39 7.66 2.97
C VAL A 168 -4.80 8.21 2.78
N PRO A 169 -5.15 8.77 1.62
CA PRO A 169 -6.51 9.19 1.36
C PRO A 169 -7.41 7.99 1.05
N GLU A 170 -8.71 8.12 1.34
CA GLU A 170 -9.71 7.10 0.99
C GLU A 170 -9.91 6.96 -0.52
N ARG A 171 -9.70 8.03 -1.26
CA ARG A 171 -9.89 8.07 -2.71
C ARG A 171 -8.59 8.31 -3.43
N ARG A 172 -8.46 7.78 -4.67
CA ARG A 172 -7.30 7.94 -5.54
C ARG A 172 -6.01 7.39 -4.95
N SER A 173 -6.13 6.45 -4.02
CA SER A 173 -5.00 5.76 -3.40
C SER A 173 -5.32 4.28 -3.27
N VAL A 174 -4.29 3.46 -3.19
CA VAL A 174 -4.43 2.05 -2.82
C VAL A 174 -4.51 1.94 -1.29
N GLY A 175 -5.31 1.00 -0.80
CA GLY A 175 -5.38 0.68 0.61
C GLY A 175 -4.48 -0.49 1.01
N LEU A 176 -4.67 -0.98 2.25
CA LEU A 176 -3.96 -2.13 2.82
C LEU A 176 -4.47 -3.44 2.22
N THR A 177 -4.19 -3.65 0.95
CA THR A 177 -4.47 -4.89 0.24
C THR A 177 -3.49 -6.00 0.67
N PRO A 178 -3.80 -7.30 0.43
CA PRO A 178 -2.85 -8.38 0.69
C PRO A 178 -1.50 -8.19 0.01
N ALA A 179 -1.48 -7.59 -1.20
CA ALA A 179 -0.25 -7.27 -1.91
C ALA A 179 0.58 -6.18 -1.20
N ALA A 180 -0.06 -5.12 -0.68
CA ALA A 180 0.60 -4.07 0.09
C ALA A 180 1.15 -4.62 1.42
N VAL A 181 0.36 -5.43 2.13
CA VAL A 181 0.77 -6.10 3.37
C VAL A 181 1.99 -7.00 3.11
N LYS A 182 1.95 -7.82 2.07
CA LYS A 182 3.09 -8.66 1.67
C LYS A 182 4.33 -7.83 1.32
N ALA A 183 4.17 -6.73 0.58
CA ALA A 183 5.28 -5.85 0.18
C ALA A 183 5.89 -5.08 1.36
N SER A 184 5.14 -4.88 2.44
CA SER A 184 5.65 -4.24 3.66
C SER A 184 6.61 -5.15 4.45
N ALA A 185 6.72 -6.44 4.10
CA ALA A 185 7.59 -7.42 4.76
C ALA A 185 7.41 -7.47 6.27
N GLY A 186 6.18 -7.33 6.76
CA GLY A 186 5.82 -7.37 8.18
C GLY A 186 5.80 -5.99 8.88
N ALA A 187 6.31 -4.94 8.25
CA ALA A 187 6.32 -3.59 8.86
C ALA A 187 4.92 -3.07 9.22
N VAL A 188 3.89 -3.51 8.50
CA VAL A 188 2.49 -3.14 8.77
C VAL A 188 1.99 -3.59 10.15
N GLU A 189 2.64 -4.60 10.77
CA GLU A 189 2.31 -5.07 12.13
C GLU A 189 2.72 -4.05 13.21
N HIS A 190 3.69 -3.21 12.90
CA HIS A 190 4.29 -2.24 13.82
C HIS A 190 3.95 -0.80 13.45
N MET A 191 3.76 -0.54 12.16
CA MET A 191 3.46 0.79 11.62
C MET A 191 1.95 1.06 11.60
N LYS A 192 1.52 2.13 12.27
CA LYS A 192 0.14 2.59 12.17
C LYS A 192 -0.12 3.18 10.78
N VAL A 193 -1.22 2.76 10.17
CA VAL A 193 -1.70 3.34 8.90
C VAL A 193 -3.09 3.89 9.11
N ALA A 194 -3.29 5.18 8.83
CA ALA A 194 -4.59 5.83 8.87
C ALA A 194 -5.11 6.12 7.47
N ARG A 195 -6.43 6.08 7.32
CA ARG A 195 -7.12 6.44 6.08
C ARG A 195 -8.02 7.64 6.32
N VAL A 196 -7.84 8.70 5.53
CA VAL A 196 -8.53 9.97 5.73
C VAL A 196 -9.29 10.41 4.48
N VAL A 197 -10.39 11.13 4.69
CA VAL A 197 -11.24 11.63 3.59
C VAL A 197 -10.55 12.77 2.83
N ASN A 198 -9.81 13.63 3.54
CA ASN A 198 -9.21 14.85 2.99
C ASN A 198 -7.85 15.12 3.64
N LEU A 199 -6.77 14.89 2.87
CA LEU A 199 -5.40 15.10 3.34
C LEU A 199 -5.12 16.56 3.74
N SER A 200 -5.58 17.53 2.95
CA SER A 200 -5.31 18.96 3.22
C SER A 200 -5.91 19.37 4.56
N ARG A 201 -7.15 18.96 4.81
CA ARG A 201 -7.79 19.24 6.10
C ARG A 201 -7.08 18.53 7.26
N THR A 202 -6.67 17.28 7.05
CA THR A 202 -5.92 16.53 8.09
C THR A 202 -4.55 17.17 8.42
N ILE A 203 -3.96 17.93 7.49
CA ILE A 203 -2.73 18.69 7.74
C ILE A 203 -2.99 19.96 8.53
N GLU A 204 -4.16 20.59 8.31
CA GLU A 204 -4.56 21.83 8.98
C GLU A 204 -5.01 21.59 10.43
N ASP A 205 -5.67 20.45 10.69
CA ASP A 205 -6.16 20.02 12.01
C ASP A 205 -5.01 19.57 12.92
#